data_cc8d3629377cf50bdb12eba59d4ce05e
#
_entry.id   cc8d3629377cf50bdb12eba59d4ce05e
#
_cell.length_a   1.000
_cell.length_b   1.000
_cell.length_c   1.000
_cell.angle_alpha   90.00
_cell.angle_beta   90.00
_cell.angle_gamma   90.00
#
_symmetry.space_group_name_H-M   'P 1'
#
loop_
_entity.id
_entity.type
_entity.pdbx_description
1 polymer ?
#
loop_
_entity_poly.entity_id
_entity_poly.type
_entity_poly.pdbx_seq_one_letter_code
_entity_poly.pdbx_strand_id
1 'polypeptide(L)'
;VIPNQAAEHYYLITEAIEGVTADLPVLEDPSVHAYYREETGGLMVGMFEPDCAPWKVEGIPEDFSFGELPPDAERLMPFLEKAMERVPVTLKVGIRKFFCGPESFTPDLAPVIGEAPELRNYFVAAGLNSVGIITGGGIGRVVAHWILTGKPDVD
;
A
#
# COMPACT_ATOMS: atom_id res chain seq x y z
N VAL A 1 -14.55 -16.36 -6.74
CA VAL A 1 -13.33 -15.60 -7.10
C VAL A 1 -13.46 -14.19 -6.50
N ILE A 2 -12.45 -13.73 -5.75
CA ILE A 2 -12.39 -12.37 -5.23
C ILE A 2 -11.84 -11.47 -6.35
N PRO A 3 -12.52 -10.38 -6.74
CA PRO A 3 -12.07 -9.46 -7.78
C PRO A 3 -10.91 -8.60 -7.28
N ASN A 4 -9.71 -9.15 -7.31
CA ASN A 4 -8.52 -8.56 -6.75
C ASN A 4 -7.33 -8.82 -7.68
N GLN A 5 -6.60 -7.78 -8.05
CA GLN A 5 -5.43 -7.83 -8.93
C GLN A 5 -4.19 -7.38 -8.17
N ALA A 6 -3.15 -8.18 -8.22
CA ALA A 6 -1.84 -7.75 -7.74
C ALA A 6 -1.23 -6.74 -8.73
N ALA A 7 -0.69 -5.65 -8.20
CA ALA A 7 0.03 -4.66 -8.96
C ALA A 7 1.30 -4.23 -8.23
N GLU A 8 2.25 -3.71 -8.96
CA GLU A 8 3.50 -3.19 -8.40
C GLU A 8 3.22 -1.96 -7.53
N HIS A 9 3.81 -1.94 -6.36
CA HIS A 9 3.74 -0.81 -5.44
C HIS A 9 5.13 -0.47 -4.91
N TYR A 10 5.42 0.82 -4.78
CA TYR A 10 6.77 1.31 -4.57
C TYR A 10 6.94 2.17 -3.33
N TYR A 11 8.09 2.05 -2.70
CA TYR A 11 8.65 3.05 -1.81
C TYR A 11 10.17 3.08 -1.90
N LEU A 12 10.76 4.18 -1.51
CA LEU A 12 12.18 4.26 -1.26
C LEU A 12 12.48 4.64 0.19
N ILE A 13 13.67 4.30 0.64
CA ILE A 13 14.20 4.74 1.94
C ILE A 13 15.48 5.52 1.67
N THR A 14 15.56 6.74 2.19
CA THR A 14 16.76 7.56 2.06
C THR A 14 17.85 7.13 3.02
N GLU A 15 19.09 7.58 2.77
CA GLU A 15 20.10 7.64 3.81
C GLU A 15 19.63 8.53 4.97
N ALA A 16 20.37 8.46 6.10
CA ALA A 16 20.03 9.25 7.29
C ALA A 16 20.03 10.76 6.99
N ILE A 17 19.06 11.47 7.56
CA ILE A 17 18.87 12.91 7.39
C ILE A 17 18.95 13.56 8.78
N GLU A 18 19.82 14.56 8.92
CA GLU A 18 19.95 15.30 10.17
C GLU A 18 18.61 15.96 10.56
N GLY A 19 18.19 15.76 11.81
CA GLY A 19 16.93 16.27 12.34
C GLY A 19 15.71 15.38 12.12
N VAL A 20 15.85 14.26 11.41
CA VAL A 20 14.78 13.25 11.32
C VAL A 20 14.81 12.37 12.57
N THR A 21 13.69 12.34 13.30
CA THR A 21 13.54 11.62 14.56
C THR A 21 12.27 10.76 14.54
N ALA A 22 12.23 9.71 15.35
CA ALA A 22 11.15 8.72 15.38
C ALA A 22 9.76 9.27 15.78
N ASP A 23 9.70 10.47 16.31
CA ASP A 23 8.46 11.17 16.70
C ASP A 23 7.89 12.10 15.62
N LEU A 24 8.54 12.18 14.45
CA LEU A 24 7.99 12.91 13.32
C LEU A 24 6.66 12.30 12.88
N PRO A 25 5.62 13.12 12.67
CA PRO A 25 4.36 12.64 12.15
C PRO A 25 4.50 12.14 10.72
N VAL A 26 3.66 11.18 10.35
CA VAL A 26 3.51 10.79 8.94
C VAL A 26 2.89 11.95 8.17
N LEU A 27 3.51 12.33 7.07
CA LEU A 27 2.98 13.30 6.12
C LEU A 27 2.46 12.56 4.89
N GLU A 28 1.23 12.82 4.52
CA GLU A 28 0.67 12.42 3.23
C GLU A 28 0.30 13.65 2.42
N ASP A 29 0.69 13.67 1.15
CA ASP A 29 0.32 14.71 0.20
C ASP A 29 -0.30 14.08 -1.06
N PRO A 30 -1.64 14.02 -1.14
CA PRO A 30 -2.35 13.46 -2.29
C PRO A 30 -2.08 14.20 -3.60
N SER A 31 -1.68 15.47 -3.56
CA SER A 31 -1.41 16.27 -4.76
C SER A 31 -0.18 15.81 -5.54
N VAL A 32 0.74 15.14 -4.85
CA VAL A 32 1.95 14.53 -5.45
C VAL A 32 1.93 13.00 -5.36
N HIS A 33 0.82 12.42 -4.92
CA HIS A 33 0.64 10.97 -4.74
C HIS A 33 1.69 10.32 -3.84
N ALA A 34 2.10 11.00 -2.75
CA ALA A 34 3.19 10.53 -1.91
C ALA A 34 2.89 10.65 -0.42
N TYR A 35 3.51 9.75 0.35
CA TYR A 35 3.59 9.86 1.80
C TYR A 35 5.02 9.74 2.28
N TYR A 36 5.27 10.29 3.45
CA TYR A 36 6.59 10.35 4.07
C TYR A 36 6.50 9.95 5.52
N ARG A 37 7.39 9.09 5.97
CA ARG A 37 7.55 8.77 7.37
C ARG A 37 9.01 8.54 7.74
N GLU A 38 9.33 8.69 8.99
CA GLU A 38 10.65 8.32 9.48
C GLU A 38 10.90 6.82 9.28
N GLU A 39 12.12 6.48 8.86
CA GLU A 39 12.59 5.11 8.75
C GLU A 39 14.09 5.04 9.04
N THR A 40 14.41 4.60 10.28
CA THR A 40 15.81 4.41 10.72
C THR A 40 16.72 5.63 10.51
N GLY A 41 16.26 6.80 10.92
CA GLY A 41 16.98 8.08 10.81
C GLY A 41 16.91 8.76 9.44
N GLY A 42 16.32 8.11 8.43
CA GLY A 42 16.01 8.67 7.12
C GLY A 42 14.50 8.81 6.93
N LEU A 43 14.07 9.03 5.70
CA LEU A 43 12.68 9.06 5.32
C LEU A 43 12.34 7.90 4.37
N MET A 44 11.26 7.19 4.67
CA MET A 44 10.56 6.42 3.68
C MET A 44 9.70 7.37 2.87
N VAL A 45 9.85 7.33 1.55
CA VAL A 45 8.99 8.02 0.59
C VAL A 45 8.21 6.95 -0.16
N GLY A 46 6.93 6.82 0.17
CA GLY A 46 6.04 5.90 -0.50
C GLY A 46 5.16 6.63 -1.51
N MET A 47 4.68 5.92 -2.50
CA MET A 47 3.92 6.50 -3.59
C MET A 47 2.61 5.77 -3.78
N PHE A 48 1.58 6.54 -4.12
CA PHE A 48 0.28 6.07 -4.59
C PHE A 48 0.11 6.47 -6.05
N GLU A 49 1.01 5.95 -6.88
CA GLU A 49 1.00 6.24 -8.31
C GLU A 49 -0.35 5.86 -8.94
N PRO A 50 -0.98 6.76 -9.72
CA PRO A 50 -2.31 6.53 -10.27
C PRO A 50 -2.36 5.41 -11.32
N ASP A 51 -1.21 5.10 -11.94
CA ASP A 51 -1.07 4.08 -12.97
C ASP A 51 -0.15 2.96 -12.46
N CYS A 52 -0.70 2.05 -11.64
CA CYS A 52 0.02 0.87 -11.18
C CYS A 52 0.22 -0.15 -12.31
N ALA A 53 1.39 -0.77 -12.38
CA ALA A 53 1.63 -1.86 -13.31
C ALA A 53 1.03 -3.17 -12.76
N PRO A 54 0.10 -3.84 -13.48
CA PRO A 54 -0.44 -5.11 -13.03
C PRO A 54 0.66 -6.18 -13.02
N TRP A 55 0.66 -6.99 -11.97
CA TRP A 55 1.63 -8.07 -11.80
C TRP A 55 0.94 -9.44 -11.82
N LYS A 56 1.48 -10.37 -12.61
CA LYS A 56 0.99 -11.76 -12.70
C LYS A 56 -0.52 -11.86 -12.91
N VAL A 57 -1.01 -11.23 -13.96
CA VAL A 57 -2.45 -11.20 -14.33
C VAL A 57 -3.02 -12.60 -14.52
N GLU A 58 -2.22 -13.54 -15.05
CA GLU A 58 -2.62 -14.93 -15.29
C GLU A 58 -2.66 -15.78 -13.99
N GLY A 59 -2.15 -15.26 -12.89
CA GLY A 59 -2.09 -15.91 -11.59
C GLY A 59 -0.75 -15.76 -10.89
N ILE A 60 -0.80 -15.56 -9.58
CA ILE A 60 0.40 -15.50 -8.73
C ILE A 60 0.98 -16.90 -8.60
N PRO A 61 2.31 -17.12 -8.78
CA PRO A 61 2.94 -18.41 -8.56
C PRO A 61 2.66 -18.94 -7.13
N GLU A 62 2.35 -20.22 -7.01
CA GLU A 62 2.00 -20.85 -5.72
C GLU A 62 3.16 -20.80 -4.70
N ASP A 63 4.40 -20.75 -5.18
CA ASP A 63 5.61 -20.67 -4.38
C ASP A 63 6.05 -19.24 -4.08
N PHE A 64 5.35 -18.20 -4.57
CA PHE A 64 5.69 -16.83 -4.30
C PHE A 64 5.35 -16.45 -2.86
N SER A 65 6.37 -16.09 -2.10
CA SER A 65 6.24 -15.65 -0.70
C SER A 65 7.35 -14.65 -0.35
N PHE A 66 7.01 -13.56 0.30
CA PHE A 66 7.94 -12.52 0.77
C PHE A 66 8.91 -11.98 -0.30
N GLY A 67 8.53 -12.06 -1.57
CA GLY A 67 9.36 -11.62 -2.69
C GLY A 67 9.31 -10.12 -2.92
N GLU A 68 10.46 -9.55 -3.31
CA GLU A 68 10.55 -8.22 -3.89
C GLU A 68 10.57 -8.34 -5.41
N LEU A 69 10.01 -7.34 -6.10
CA LEU A 69 10.01 -7.25 -7.56
C LEU A 69 11.17 -6.34 -8.00
N PRO A 70 11.74 -6.56 -9.19
CA PRO A 70 12.67 -5.61 -9.78
C PRO A 70 11.97 -4.26 -9.97
N PRO A 71 12.49 -3.16 -9.40
CA PRO A 71 11.85 -1.87 -9.54
C PRO A 71 12.02 -1.31 -10.96
N ASP A 72 10.94 -0.76 -11.52
CA ASP A 72 10.96 0.01 -12.77
C ASP A 72 11.18 1.50 -12.43
N ALA A 73 12.45 1.88 -12.37
CA ALA A 73 12.82 3.25 -12.01
C ALA A 73 12.38 4.26 -13.09
N GLU A 74 12.37 3.89 -14.36
CA GLU A 74 11.97 4.79 -15.45
C GLU A 74 10.49 5.17 -15.34
N ARG A 75 9.62 4.19 -15.11
CA ARG A 75 8.18 4.41 -14.91
C ARG A 75 7.90 5.27 -13.67
N LEU A 76 8.70 5.11 -12.64
CA LEU A 76 8.46 5.76 -11.35
C LEU A 76 9.05 7.17 -11.26
N MET A 77 10.09 7.49 -12.02
CA MET A 77 10.80 8.77 -11.92
C MET A 77 9.89 10.00 -11.94
N PRO A 78 8.87 10.14 -12.82
CA PRO A 78 8.02 11.33 -12.84
C PRO A 78 7.25 11.58 -11.54
N PHE A 79 6.88 10.53 -10.81
CA PHE A 79 6.21 10.63 -9.52
C PHE A 79 7.21 10.88 -8.40
N LEU A 80 8.34 10.20 -8.46
CA LEU A 80 9.42 10.34 -7.49
C LEU A 80 10.00 11.75 -7.46
N GLU A 81 10.23 12.36 -8.60
CA GLU A 81 10.71 13.73 -8.71
C GLU A 81 9.77 14.71 -8.00
N LYS A 82 8.47 14.64 -8.26
CA LYS A 82 7.47 15.46 -7.57
C LYS A 82 7.44 15.23 -6.06
N ALA A 83 7.53 13.96 -5.65
CA ALA A 83 7.58 13.62 -4.23
C ALA A 83 8.82 14.22 -3.55
N MET A 84 9.99 14.13 -4.19
CA MET A 84 11.23 14.68 -3.66
C MET A 84 11.25 16.20 -3.66
N GLU A 85 10.68 16.85 -4.66
CA GLU A 85 10.50 18.31 -4.69
C GLU A 85 9.61 18.81 -3.53
N ARG A 86 8.60 18.01 -3.13
CA ARG A 86 7.72 18.33 -2.00
C ARG A 86 8.46 18.32 -0.66
N VAL A 87 9.47 17.48 -0.52
CA VAL A 87 10.35 17.37 0.65
C VAL A 87 11.82 17.51 0.21
N PRO A 88 12.29 18.75 -0.05
CA PRO A 88 13.55 18.99 -0.77
C PRO A 88 14.81 18.44 -0.10
N VAL A 89 14.78 18.12 1.19
CA VAL A 89 15.92 17.50 1.88
C VAL A 89 16.23 16.12 1.29
N THR A 90 15.24 15.42 0.75
CA THR A 90 15.41 14.10 0.12
C THR A 90 16.27 14.17 -1.15
N LEU A 91 16.32 15.31 -1.83
CA LEU A 91 17.19 15.55 -2.99
C LEU A 91 18.69 15.68 -2.64
N LYS A 92 19.01 15.81 -1.34
CA LYS A 92 20.37 16.06 -0.86
C LYS A 92 21.05 14.84 -0.26
N VAL A 93 20.35 13.72 -0.21
CA VAL A 93 20.82 12.48 0.41
C VAL A 93 20.70 11.31 -0.57
N GLY A 94 21.47 10.25 -0.33
CA GLY A 94 21.37 9.03 -1.12
C GLY A 94 20.12 8.23 -0.84
N ILE A 95 19.82 7.29 -1.74
CA ILE A 95 18.77 6.28 -1.55
C ILE A 95 19.43 5.03 -0.98
N ARG A 96 19.03 4.62 0.22
CA ARG A 96 19.50 3.40 0.87
C ARG A 96 18.81 2.14 0.33
N LYS A 97 17.52 2.24 0.06
CA LYS A 97 16.70 1.15 -0.50
C LYS A 97 15.65 1.70 -1.44
N PHE A 98 15.50 1.03 -2.57
CA PHE A 98 14.37 1.21 -3.46
C PHE A 98 13.62 -0.12 -3.53
N PHE A 99 12.38 -0.12 -3.10
CA PHE A 99 11.55 -1.31 -2.94
C PHE A 99 10.42 -1.30 -3.95
N CYS A 100 10.17 -2.47 -4.55
CA CYS A 100 8.95 -2.77 -5.28
C CYS A 100 8.39 -4.10 -4.77
N GLY A 101 7.11 -4.13 -4.45
CA GLY A 101 6.40 -5.34 -4.06
C GLY A 101 5.04 -5.42 -4.70
N PRO A 102 4.44 -6.63 -4.78
CA PRO A 102 3.07 -6.77 -5.21
C PRO A 102 2.12 -6.35 -4.08
N GLU A 103 1.18 -5.49 -4.41
CA GLU A 103 0.10 -5.05 -3.53
C GLU A 103 -1.24 -5.43 -4.15
N SER A 104 -2.29 -5.58 -3.35
CA SER A 104 -3.60 -6.02 -3.81
C SER A 104 -4.54 -4.83 -4.07
N PHE A 105 -5.09 -4.78 -5.27
CA PHE A 105 -6.02 -3.73 -5.69
C PHE A 105 -7.32 -4.32 -6.22
N THR A 106 -8.42 -3.66 -5.90
CA THR A 106 -9.74 -3.93 -6.45
C THR A 106 -10.06 -2.96 -7.60
N PRO A 107 -10.94 -3.30 -8.54
CA PRO A 107 -11.22 -2.45 -9.69
C PRO A 107 -11.81 -1.07 -9.36
N ASP A 108 -12.51 -0.97 -8.23
CA ASP A 108 -13.20 0.24 -7.76
C ASP A 108 -12.52 0.89 -6.55
N LEU A 109 -11.37 0.36 -6.13
CA LEU A 109 -10.64 0.78 -4.93
C LEU A 109 -11.44 0.63 -3.62
N ALA A 110 -12.55 -0.11 -3.65
CA ALA A 110 -13.29 -0.47 -2.45
C ALA A 110 -12.87 -1.88 -1.97
N PRO A 111 -12.65 -2.08 -0.67
CA PRO A 111 -12.32 -3.41 -0.17
C PRO A 111 -13.48 -4.38 -0.31
N VAL A 112 -13.17 -5.65 -0.56
CA VAL A 112 -14.17 -6.73 -0.58
C VAL A 112 -14.34 -7.25 0.84
N ILE A 113 -15.49 -6.92 1.45
CA ILE A 113 -15.77 -7.28 2.85
C ILE A 113 -17.15 -7.91 2.94
N GLY A 114 -17.24 -9.07 3.60
CA GLY A 114 -18.52 -9.71 3.91
C GLY A 114 -18.58 -11.19 3.67
N GLU A 115 -19.78 -11.76 3.81
CA GLU A 115 -20.03 -13.17 3.55
C GLU A 115 -20.06 -13.44 2.04
N ALA A 116 -19.35 -14.47 1.60
CA ALA A 116 -19.34 -14.87 0.21
C ALA A 116 -20.72 -15.39 -0.24
N PRO A 117 -21.26 -14.94 -1.36
CA PRO A 117 -22.62 -15.32 -1.79
C PRO A 117 -22.77 -16.84 -2.02
N GLU A 118 -21.71 -17.51 -2.43
CA GLU A 118 -21.71 -18.93 -2.79
C GLU A 118 -21.38 -19.87 -1.61
N LEU A 119 -20.86 -19.32 -0.50
CA LEU A 119 -20.35 -20.12 0.61
C LEU A 119 -20.82 -19.57 1.95
N ARG A 120 -21.80 -20.25 2.52
CA ARG A 120 -22.33 -19.88 3.84
C ARG A 120 -21.25 -19.95 4.93
N ASN A 121 -21.20 -18.96 5.80
CA ASN A 121 -20.21 -18.79 6.88
C ASN A 121 -18.76 -18.61 6.38
N TYR A 122 -18.57 -18.26 5.12
CA TYR A 122 -17.27 -17.90 4.59
C TYR A 122 -17.20 -16.38 4.42
N PHE A 123 -16.44 -15.73 5.29
CA PHE A 123 -16.28 -14.29 5.29
C PHE A 123 -14.96 -13.88 4.63
N VAL A 124 -15.04 -12.82 3.85
CA VAL A 124 -13.90 -12.22 3.13
C VAL A 124 -13.60 -10.85 3.72
N ALA A 125 -12.31 -10.54 3.84
CA ALA A 125 -11.80 -9.19 4.09
C ALA A 125 -10.51 -9.05 3.27
N ALA A 126 -10.62 -8.54 2.06
CA ALA A 126 -9.52 -8.53 1.08
C ALA A 126 -9.54 -7.27 0.20
N GLY A 127 -8.47 -7.06 -0.55
CA GLY A 127 -8.37 -5.94 -1.49
C GLY A 127 -8.36 -4.59 -0.79
N LEU A 128 -7.50 -4.42 0.23
CA LEU A 128 -7.48 -3.20 1.06
C LEU A 128 -6.71 -2.05 0.43
N ASN A 129 -6.27 -2.20 -0.83
CA ASN A 129 -5.77 -1.10 -1.67
C ASN A 129 -4.69 -0.24 -0.98
N SER A 130 -3.66 -0.89 -0.44
CA SER A 130 -2.54 -0.26 0.29
C SER A 130 -2.86 0.42 1.63
N VAL A 131 -4.14 0.48 2.03
CA VAL A 131 -4.55 1.12 3.29
C VAL A 131 -4.95 0.10 4.38
N GLY A 132 -4.55 -1.18 4.22
CA GLY A 132 -4.92 -2.27 5.09
C GLY A 132 -4.48 -2.12 6.55
N ILE A 133 -3.30 -1.56 6.81
CA ILE A 133 -2.81 -1.36 8.17
C ILE A 133 -3.69 -0.36 8.93
N ILE A 134 -4.04 0.75 8.31
CA ILE A 134 -4.85 1.79 8.95
C ILE A 134 -6.32 1.39 9.08
N THR A 135 -6.85 0.57 8.17
CA THR A 135 -8.27 0.18 8.13
C THR A 135 -8.57 -1.16 8.76
N GLY A 136 -7.55 -2.03 8.92
CA GLY A 136 -7.73 -3.42 9.33
C GLY A 136 -8.45 -3.61 10.67
N GLY A 137 -8.18 -2.74 11.66
CA GLY A 137 -8.89 -2.78 12.95
C GLY A 137 -10.38 -2.50 12.82
N GLY A 138 -10.76 -1.51 12.01
CA GLY A 138 -12.15 -1.17 11.73
C GLY A 138 -12.87 -2.28 10.97
N ILE A 139 -12.22 -2.81 9.94
CA ILE A 139 -12.75 -3.93 9.13
C ILE A 139 -12.95 -5.17 10.00
N GLY A 140 -11.97 -5.51 10.84
CA GLY A 140 -12.07 -6.63 11.76
C GLY A 140 -13.25 -6.51 12.72
N ARG A 141 -13.51 -5.29 13.24
CA ARG A 141 -14.69 -5.01 14.08
C ARG A 141 -16.00 -5.24 13.33
N VAL A 142 -16.12 -4.73 12.10
CA VAL A 142 -17.33 -4.86 11.28
C VAL A 142 -17.60 -6.33 10.95
N VAL A 143 -16.58 -7.07 10.51
CA VAL A 143 -16.72 -8.49 10.17
C VAL A 143 -17.09 -9.33 11.40
N ALA A 144 -16.46 -9.07 12.56
CA ALA A 144 -16.81 -9.76 13.81
C ALA A 144 -18.27 -9.49 14.23
N HIS A 145 -18.71 -8.23 14.14
CA HIS A 145 -20.10 -7.90 14.40
C HIS A 145 -21.05 -8.64 13.43
N TRP A 146 -20.74 -8.65 12.14
CA TRP A 146 -21.54 -9.34 11.13
C TRP A 146 -21.66 -10.83 11.40
N ILE A 147 -20.55 -11.49 11.71
CA ILE A 147 -20.54 -12.92 12.06
C ILE A 147 -21.45 -13.21 13.26
N LEU A 148 -21.44 -12.38 14.29
CA LEU A 148 -22.19 -12.57 15.52
C LEU A 148 -23.68 -12.25 15.37
N THR A 149 -24.04 -11.30 14.54
CA THR A 149 -25.42 -10.75 14.45
C THR A 149 -26.12 -11.06 13.13
N GLY A 150 -25.42 -11.61 12.14
CA GLY A 150 -25.93 -11.93 10.81
C GLY A 150 -26.01 -10.74 9.84
N LYS A 151 -25.54 -9.54 10.24
CA LYS A 151 -25.49 -8.36 9.37
C LYS A 151 -24.42 -7.37 9.82
N PRO A 152 -23.87 -6.54 8.91
CA PRO A 152 -22.99 -5.45 9.30
C PRO A 152 -23.74 -4.37 10.08
N ASP A 153 -23.02 -3.55 10.85
CA ASP A 153 -23.53 -2.37 11.56
C ASP A 153 -23.13 -1.05 10.86
N VAL A 154 -22.62 -1.16 9.64
CA VAL A 154 -22.27 -0.07 8.74
C VAL A 154 -22.84 -0.35 7.36
N ASP A 155 -23.09 0.70 6.57
CA ASP A 155 -23.53 0.61 5.18
C ASP A 155 -22.35 0.37 4.24
#